data_877966c3f65b7065e939f8bc9164cf05
#
_entry.id   877966c3f65b7065e939f8bc9164cf05
#
_cell.length_a   1.000
_cell.length_b   1.000
_cell.length_c   1.000
_cell.angle_alpha   90.00
_cell.angle_beta   90.00
_cell.angle_gamma   90.00
#
_symmetry.space_group_name_H-M   'P 1'
#
loop_
_entity.id
_entity.type
_entity.pdbx_description
1 polymer ?
#
loop_
_entity_poly.entity_id
_entity_poly.type
_entity_poly.pdbx_seq_one_letter_code
_entity_poly.pdbx_strand_id
1 'polypeptide(L)'
;MVRGTFVEGGCGCREETMAHPKEFAEGLSIGIIMDGNGRWAKNHGLPRTAGHKRGAEVFSDIADYCDELGVASVYFYAFSTENWKRPLEEVNAIMRLFGEYLLKGFDYKNRNIRIKFMGDRTVLDEKLQQLMNKLEGESAVKTGMTLNIAINYGGRPEIVRAAQQLAEKVAAGQLKPEEITEQMLSDAMYTAGQKDPDFILRPSGEKRLSNFMLWQAAYAELVEMDVLWPDFTRADLDAAIEEFNHRSRRFGGL
;
A
#
# COMPACT_ATOMS: atom_id res chain seq x y z
N MET A 1 -46.43 59.58 1.43
CA MET A 1 -45.71 58.75 2.43
C MET A 1 -46.07 57.28 2.14
N VAL A 2 -45.16 56.57 1.49
CA VAL A 2 -45.29 55.13 1.27
C VAL A 2 -44.02 54.50 1.79
N ARG A 3 -44.14 53.68 2.85
CA ARG A 3 -43.05 52.95 3.46
C ARG A 3 -42.79 51.66 2.65
N GLY A 4 -41.59 51.55 2.05
CA GLY A 4 -41.11 50.31 1.44
C GLY A 4 -40.54 49.40 2.53
N THR A 5 -41.07 48.18 2.58
CA THR A 5 -40.51 47.07 3.40
C THR A 5 -39.39 46.39 2.62
N PHE A 6 -38.17 46.45 3.15
CA PHE A 6 -37.05 45.64 2.70
C PHE A 6 -37.27 44.21 3.18
N VAL A 7 -37.26 43.25 2.24
CA VAL A 7 -37.20 41.81 2.53
C VAL A 7 -35.73 41.41 2.45
N GLU A 8 -35.13 41.07 3.56
CA GLU A 8 -33.80 40.46 3.61
C GLU A 8 -33.93 39.00 3.09
N GLY A 9 -33.39 38.79 1.89
CA GLY A 9 -33.16 37.46 1.34
C GLY A 9 -31.99 36.81 2.05
N GLY A 10 -32.26 35.93 3.01
CA GLY A 10 -31.25 35.07 3.62
C GLY A 10 -30.70 34.11 2.58
N CYS A 11 -29.46 34.29 2.17
CA CYS A 11 -28.69 33.31 1.42
C CYS A 11 -28.36 32.16 2.37
N GLY A 12 -29.18 31.12 2.33
CA GLY A 12 -28.91 29.87 3.03
C GLY A 12 -27.74 29.15 2.35
N CYS A 13 -26.53 29.48 2.77
CA CYS A 13 -25.40 28.57 2.56
C CYS A 13 -25.74 27.26 3.27
N ARG A 14 -26.13 26.23 2.50
CA ARG A 14 -26.08 24.87 3.00
C ARG A 14 -24.60 24.59 3.27
N GLU A 15 -24.21 24.49 4.54
CA GLU A 15 -23.03 23.76 4.92
C GLU A 15 -23.24 22.34 4.42
N GLU A 16 -22.64 21.99 3.29
CA GLU A 16 -22.43 20.59 2.94
C GLU A 16 -21.59 20.03 4.08
N THR A 17 -22.21 19.27 4.97
CA THR A 17 -21.52 18.44 5.94
C THR A 17 -20.63 17.50 5.13
N MET A 18 -19.33 17.83 5.01
CA MET A 18 -18.34 16.93 4.42
C MET A 18 -18.43 15.61 5.20
N ALA A 19 -18.81 14.54 4.51
CA ALA A 19 -18.87 13.21 5.11
C ALA A 19 -17.50 12.88 5.71
N HIS A 20 -17.51 12.25 6.89
CA HIS A 20 -16.26 11.97 7.59
C HIS A 20 -15.40 11.01 6.74
N PRO A 21 -14.08 11.23 6.54
CA PRO A 21 -13.21 10.40 5.70
C PRO A 21 -13.35 8.90 5.97
N LYS A 22 -13.67 8.51 7.20
CA LYS A 22 -13.92 7.12 7.60
C LYS A 22 -15.05 6.45 6.82
N GLU A 23 -16.13 7.15 6.50
CA GLU A 23 -17.28 6.59 5.76
C GLU A 23 -16.89 6.15 4.35
N PHE A 24 -15.87 6.78 3.77
CA PHE A 24 -15.36 6.48 2.43
C PHE A 24 -14.20 5.48 2.42
N ALA A 25 -13.52 5.29 3.55
CA ALA A 25 -12.34 4.45 3.67
C ALA A 25 -12.63 3.03 4.16
N GLU A 26 -13.75 2.84 4.88
CA GLU A 26 -14.07 1.55 5.50
C GLU A 26 -14.18 0.43 4.45
N GLY A 27 -13.44 -0.64 4.68
CA GLY A 27 -13.42 -1.80 3.78
C GLY A 27 -12.61 -1.65 2.50
N LEU A 28 -11.94 -0.50 2.27
CA LEU A 28 -11.04 -0.33 1.13
C LEU A 28 -9.79 -1.19 1.24
N SER A 29 -9.25 -1.52 0.06
CA SER A 29 -7.92 -2.12 -0.13
C SER A 29 -7.05 -1.13 -0.88
N ILE A 30 -5.92 -0.71 -0.32
CA ILE A 30 -5.09 0.40 -0.85
C ILE A 30 -3.66 -0.08 -1.07
N GLY A 31 -3.15 0.05 -2.30
CA GLY A 31 -1.73 -0.11 -2.58
C GLY A 31 -1.01 1.25 -2.50
N ILE A 32 0.15 1.32 -1.86
CA ILE A 32 0.91 2.58 -1.70
C ILE A 32 2.35 2.39 -2.16
N ILE A 33 2.75 3.16 -3.18
CA ILE A 33 4.13 3.21 -3.66
C ILE A 33 4.84 4.39 -2.99
N MET A 34 5.67 4.14 -2.00
CA MET A 34 6.37 5.14 -1.19
C MET A 34 7.51 5.81 -1.94
N ASP A 35 7.18 6.63 -2.95
CA ASP A 35 8.15 7.26 -3.84
C ASP A 35 8.49 8.69 -3.41
N GLY A 36 9.73 9.12 -3.73
CA GLY A 36 10.20 10.48 -3.50
C GLY A 36 11.26 10.64 -2.41
N ASN A 37 11.57 9.60 -1.62
CA ASN A 37 12.54 9.67 -0.52
C ASN A 37 13.90 10.29 -0.92
N GLY A 38 14.46 9.85 -2.05
CA GLY A 38 15.73 10.37 -2.53
C GLY A 38 15.67 11.81 -3.08
N ARG A 39 14.55 12.18 -3.73
CA ARG A 39 14.31 13.56 -4.20
C ARG A 39 14.15 14.51 -3.04
N TRP A 40 13.39 14.11 -2.04
CA TRP A 40 13.20 14.88 -0.81
C TRP A 40 14.54 15.17 -0.12
N ALA A 41 15.38 14.15 0.10
CA ALA A 41 16.70 14.33 0.71
C ALA A 41 17.57 15.30 -0.11
N LYS A 42 17.60 15.17 -1.43
CA LYS A 42 18.32 16.08 -2.32
C LYS A 42 17.83 17.52 -2.19
N ASN A 43 16.51 17.74 -2.16
CA ASN A 43 15.92 19.08 -2.02
C ASN A 43 16.27 19.75 -0.69
N HIS A 44 16.55 18.94 0.35
CA HIS A 44 16.96 19.43 1.68
C HIS A 44 18.48 19.44 1.89
N GLY A 45 19.29 19.13 0.87
CA GLY A 45 20.73 19.05 1.01
C GLY A 45 21.22 17.91 1.92
N LEU A 46 20.40 16.85 2.09
CA LEU A 46 20.63 15.74 2.99
C LEU A 46 21.06 14.48 2.21
N PRO A 47 21.75 13.53 2.87
CA PRO A 47 22.00 12.22 2.28
C PRO A 47 20.70 11.46 2.06
N ARG A 48 20.66 10.60 1.03
CA ARG A 48 19.47 9.81 0.66
C ARG A 48 18.88 8.99 1.81
N THR A 49 19.73 8.53 2.72
CA THR A 49 19.35 7.79 3.93
C THR A 49 18.46 8.59 4.87
N ALA A 50 18.60 9.92 4.93
CA ALA A 50 17.72 10.78 5.72
C ALA A 50 16.30 10.80 5.16
N GLY A 51 16.15 10.80 3.82
CA GLY A 51 14.85 10.68 3.18
C GLY A 51 14.17 9.33 3.47
N HIS A 52 14.93 8.23 3.44
CA HIS A 52 14.40 6.91 3.80
C HIS A 52 13.98 6.84 5.27
N LYS A 53 14.76 7.46 6.18
CA LYS A 53 14.39 7.52 7.60
C LYS A 53 13.08 8.29 7.80
N ARG A 54 12.97 9.48 7.19
CA ARG A 54 11.74 10.28 7.26
C ARG A 54 10.56 9.55 6.64
N GLY A 55 10.76 8.91 5.47
CA GLY A 55 9.72 8.10 4.81
C GLY A 55 9.24 6.91 5.64
N ALA A 56 10.10 6.33 6.49
CA ALA A 56 9.72 5.27 7.40
C ALA A 56 8.86 5.78 8.58
N GLU A 57 9.10 7.02 9.05
CA GLU A 57 8.22 7.67 10.04
C GLU A 57 6.82 7.90 9.46
N VAL A 58 6.74 8.39 8.21
CA VAL A 58 5.48 8.58 7.48
C VAL A 58 4.75 7.25 7.27
N PHE A 59 5.49 6.17 6.90
CA PHE A 59 4.91 4.83 6.78
C PHE A 59 4.17 4.41 8.06
N SER A 60 4.78 4.62 9.23
CA SER A 60 4.16 4.25 10.50
C SER A 60 2.88 5.05 10.76
N ASP A 61 2.92 6.38 10.57
CA ASP A 61 1.77 7.26 10.79
C ASP A 61 0.61 6.95 9.82
N ILE A 62 0.92 6.72 8.55
CA ILE A 62 -0.10 6.40 7.54
C ILE A 62 -0.67 4.99 7.73
N ALA A 63 0.14 4.00 8.14
CA ALA A 63 -0.37 2.67 8.47
C ALA A 63 -1.31 2.72 9.68
N ASP A 64 -0.96 3.49 10.71
CA ASP A 64 -1.81 3.74 11.86
C ASP A 64 -3.12 4.42 11.46
N TYR A 65 -3.05 5.40 10.56
CA TYR A 65 -4.22 6.13 10.10
C TYR A 65 -5.15 5.27 9.23
N CYS A 66 -4.62 4.38 8.39
CA CYS A 66 -5.42 3.40 7.66
C CYS A 66 -6.24 2.51 8.61
N ASP A 67 -5.66 2.07 9.73
CA ASP A 67 -6.37 1.30 10.77
C ASP A 67 -7.48 2.14 11.44
N GLU A 68 -7.20 3.40 11.77
CA GLU A 68 -8.18 4.34 12.35
C GLU A 68 -9.37 4.57 11.41
N LEU A 69 -9.13 4.61 10.10
CA LEU A 69 -10.13 4.78 9.05
C LEU A 69 -10.94 3.51 8.75
N GLY A 70 -10.52 2.33 9.26
CA GLY A 70 -11.19 1.06 8.98
C GLY A 70 -10.87 0.47 7.60
N VAL A 71 -9.72 0.82 7.02
CA VAL A 71 -9.21 0.18 5.79
C VAL A 71 -9.06 -1.32 6.02
N ALA A 72 -9.53 -2.14 5.07
CA ALA A 72 -9.47 -3.60 5.21
C ALA A 72 -8.06 -4.15 4.95
N SER A 73 -7.38 -3.64 3.92
CA SER A 73 -6.01 -4.04 3.58
C SER A 73 -5.22 -2.86 3.06
N VAL A 74 -3.97 -2.72 3.50
CA VAL A 74 -3.03 -1.78 2.93
C VAL A 74 -1.77 -2.50 2.49
N TYR A 75 -1.23 -2.15 1.31
CA TYR A 75 -0.06 -2.76 0.69
C TYR A 75 1.00 -1.69 0.48
N PHE A 76 2.08 -1.73 1.24
CA PHE A 76 3.19 -0.77 1.10
C PHE A 76 4.34 -1.35 0.29
N TYR A 77 4.76 -0.65 -0.77
CA TYR A 77 5.92 -1.01 -1.56
C TYR A 77 7.21 -0.49 -0.91
N ALA A 78 7.79 -1.29 -0.02
CA ALA A 78 8.96 -0.90 0.77
C ALA A 78 10.28 -1.06 0.01
N PHE A 79 10.46 -2.18 -0.73
CA PHE A 79 11.71 -2.45 -1.47
C PHE A 79 11.43 -3.36 -2.68
N SER A 80 11.72 -2.85 -3.89
CA SER A 80 11.53 -3.61 -5.12
C SER A 80 12.76 -4.47 -5.47
N THR A 81 12.55 -5.51 -6.29
CA THR A 81 13.65 -6.31 -6.84
C THR A 81 14.66 -5.49 -7.63
N GLU A 82 14.23 -4.39 -8.27
CA GLU A 82 15.11 -3.47 -9.00
C GLU A 82 16.00 -2.63 -8.09
N ASN A 83 15.62 -2.45 -6.81
CA ASN A 83 16.37 -1.63 -5.86
C ASN A 83 17.73 -2.25 -5.46
N TRP A 84 17.95 -3.54 -5.70
CA TRP A 84 19.26 -4.17 -5.53
C TRP A 84 20.35 -3.57 -6.42
N LYS A 85 19.97 -2.87 -7.51
CA LYS A 85 20.88 -2.16 -8.40
C LYS A 85 21.39 -0.84 -7.83
N ARG A 86 20.87 -0.39 -6.69
CA ARG A 86 21.32 0.82 -5.99
C ARG A 86 22.70 0.60 -5.36
N PRO A 87 23.44 1.69 -5.02
CA PRO A 87 24.66 1.56 -4.27
C PRO A 87 24.50 0.71 -3.01
N LEU A 88 25.46 -0.17 -2.74
CA LEU A 88 25.39 -1.14 -1.63
C LEU A 88 25.15 -0.46 -0.27
N GLU A 89 25.76 0.70 -0.05
CA GLU A 89 25.56 1.49 1.17
C GLU A 89 24.10 1.92 1.37
N GLU A 90 23.41 2.32 0.28
CA GLU A 90 21.98 2.68 0.32
C GLU A 90 21.14 1.44 0.61
N VAL A 91 21.41 0.32 -0.06
CA VAL A 91 20.69 -0.95 0.17
C VAL A 91 20.84 -1.41 1.61
N ASN A 92 22.06 -1.43 2.14
CA ASN A 92 22.34 -1.82 3.53
C ASN A 92 21.65 -0.89 4.54
N ALA A 93 21.62 0.41 4.26
CA ALA A 93 20.94 1.37 5.11
C ALA A 93 19.40 1.15 5.13
N ILE A 94 18.81 0.87 3.97
CA ILE A 94 17.37 0.56 3.86
C ILE A 94 17.05 -0.73 4.62
N MET A 95 17.80 -1.81 4.43
CA MET A 95 17.58 -3.09 5.10
C MET A 95 17.73 -2.98 6.63
N ARG A 96 18.73 -2.23 7.10
CA ARG A 96 18.87 -1.95 8.54
C ARG A 96 17.70 -1.15 9.08
N LEU A 97 17.30 -0.07 8.39
CA LEU A 97 16.15 0.75 8.77
C LEU A 97 14.87 -0.07 8.81
N PHE A 98 14.67 -0.94 7.83
CA PHE A 98 13.53 -1.86 7.80
C PHE A 98 13.52 -2.78 9.03
N GLY A 99 14.63 -3.42 9.37
CA GLY A 99 14.74 -4.24 10.59
C GLY A 99 14.48 -3.45 11.87
N GLU A 100 15.00 -2.22 11.99
CA GLU A 100 14.75 -1.34 13.13
C GLU A 100 13.26 -1.00 13.28
N TYR A 101 12.58 -0.73 12.17
CA TYR A 101 11.13 -0.43 12.16
C TYR A 101 10.30 -1.64 12.53
N LEU A 102 10.61 -2.82 12.03
CA LEU A 102 9.93 -4.06 12.44
C LEU A 102 10.09 -4.36 13.92
N LEU A 103 11.22 -3.98 14.52
CA LEU A 103 11.47 -4.21 15.96
C LEU A 103 10.81 -3.17 16.87
N LYS A 104 10.76 -1.90 16.47
CA LYS A 104 10.47 -0.79 17.37
C LYS A 104 9.36 0.14 16.88
N GLY A 105 9.13 0.19 15.56
CA GLY A 105 8.35 1.24 14.93
C GLY A 105 6.85 0.98 14.89
N PHE A 106 6.40 -0.22 15.26
CA PHE A 106 5.01 -0.60 15.07
C PHE A 106 4.45 -1.27 16.32
N ASP A 107 3.56 -0.57 17.05
CA ASP A 107 2.85 -1.15 18.21
C ASP A 107 1.69 -2.05 17.78
N TYR A 108 2.00 -3.08 16.92
CA TYR A 108 1.02 -4.05 16.46
C TYR A 108 0.40 -4.89 17.58
N LYS A 109 1.08 -4.99 18.75
CA LYS A 109 0.62 -5.84 19.87
C LYS A 109 -0.68 -5.33 20.47
N ASN A 110 -0.81 -4.02 20.59
CA ASN A 110 -1.99 -3.36 21.16
C ASN A 110 -3.08 -3.05 20.11
N ARG A 111 -2.83 -3.33 18.81
CA ARG A 111 -3.76 -3.10 17.72
C ARG A 111 -4.28 -4.40 17.13
N ASN A 112 -5.46 -4.36 16.51
CA ASN A 112 -6.04 -5.50 15.80
C ASN A 112 -5.57 -5.54 14.34
N ILE A 113 -4.25 -5.51 14.11
CA ILE A 113 -3.63 -5.49 12.78
C ILE A 113 -2.94 -6.82 12.51
N ARG A 114 -3.26 -7.45 11.39
CA ARG A 114 -2.57 -8.62 10.86
C ARG A 114 -1.43 -8.14 9.95
N ILE A 115 -0.21 -8.61 10.19
CA ILE A 115 0.97 -8.29 9.37
C ILE A 115 1.23 -9.42 8.39
N LYS A 116 1.51 -9.07 7.14
CA LYS A 116 1.96 -9.99 6.09
C LYS A 116 3.11 -9.37 5.31
N PHE A 117 4.01 -10.20 4.81
CA PHE A 117 5.11 -9.77 3.96
C PHE A 117 4.99 -10.40 2.58
N MET A 118 5.15 -9.59 1.54
CA MET A 118 5.13 -9.98 0.13
C MET A 118 6.55 -9.90 -0.43
N GLY A 119 6.95 -10.89 -1.21
CA GLY A 119 8.23 -10.92 -1.90
C GLY A 119 9.09 -12.13 -1.54
N ASP A 120 10.21 -12.29 -2.25
CA ASP A 120 11.15 -13.38 -2.03
C ASP A 120 12.06 -13.07 -0.83
N ARG A 121 11.88 -13.83 0.26
CA ARG A 121 12.63 -13.68 1.52
C ARG A 121 13.99 -14.36 1.48
N THR A 122 14.23 -15.28 0.53
CA THR A 122 15.41 -16.16 0.54
C THR A 122 16.73 -15.42 0.42
N VAL A 123 16.72 -14.21 -0.16
CA VAL A 123 17.88 -13.34 -0.32
C VAL A 123 18.10 -12.37 0.84
N LEU A 124 17.18 -12.32 1.80
CA LEU A 124 17.27 -11.43 2.97
C LEU A 124 18.13 -12.07 4.07
N ASP A 125 18.70 -11.25 4.94
CA ASP A 125 19.41 -11.72 6.13
C ASP A 125 18.53 -12.63 7.00
N GLU A 126 19.09 -13.70 7.54
CA GLU A 126 18.35 -14.72 8.31
C GLU A 126 17.64 -14.12 9.53
N LYS A 127 18.25 -13.16 10.23
CA LYS A 127 17.63 -12.50 11.39
C LYS A 127 16.39 -11.71 10.97
N LEU A 128 16.45 -11.09 9.79
CA LEU A 128 15.31 -10.37 9.23
C LEU A 128 14.19 -11.33 8.85
N GLN A 129 14.51 -12.47 8.22
CA GLN A 129 13.53 -13.53 7.91
C GLN A 129 12.85 -14.06 9.18
N GLN A 130 13.63 -14.35 10.23
CA GLN A 130 13.11 -14.82 11.52
C GLN A 130 12.18 -13.79 12.16
N LEU A 131 12.54 -12.49 12.11
CA LEU A 131 11.70 -11.41 12.62
C LEU A 131 10.39 -11.29 11.85
N MET A 132 10.42 -11.37 10.51
CA MET A 132 9.23 -11.35 9.66
C MET A 132 8.30 -12.53 9.99
N ASN A 133 8.85 -13.74 10.10
CA ASN A 133 8.08 -14.95 10.46
C ASN A 133 7.44 -14.83 11.84
N LYS A 134 8.17 -14.25 12.81
CA LYS A 134 7.66 -13.99 14.17
C LYS A 134 6.48 -13.02 14.13
N LEU A 135 6.62 -11.89 13.42
CA LEU A 135 5.56 -10.88 13.33
C LEU A 135 4.30 -11.42 12.66
N GLU A 136 4.44 -12.18 11.57
CA GLU A 136 3.31 -12.85 10.92
C GLU A 136 2.63 -13.84 11.86
N GLY A 137 3.40 -14.67 12.57
CA GLY A 137 2.87 -15.66 13.51
C GLY A 137 2.13 -15.01 14.68
N GLU A 138 2.72 -13.98 15.30
CA GLU A 138 2.11 -13.29 16.45
C GLU A 138 0.84 -12.51 16.05
N SER A 139 0.77 -12.01 14.79
CA SER A 139 -0.38 -11.25 14.29
C SER A 139 -1.43 -12.11 13.56
N ALA A 140 -1.19 -13.41 13.34
CA ALA A 140 -2.07 -14.28 12.58
C ALA A 140 -3.51 -14.38 13.12
N VAL A 141 -3.66 -14.21 14.43
CA VAL A 141 -4.96 -14.26 15.14
C VAL A 141 -5.74 -12.95 15.05
N LYS A 142 -5.14 -11.89 14.54
CA LYS A 142 -5.79 -10.58 14.40
C LYS A 142 -6.76 -10.59 13.23
N THR A 143 -7.89 -9.92 13.39
CA THR A 143 -9.02 -9.92 12.46
C THR A 143 -9.35 -8.56 11.85
N GLY A 144 -8.65 -7.52 12.26
CA GLY A 144 -8.80 -6.17 11.71
C GLY A 144 -8.02 -5.96 10.41
N MET A 145 -7.51 -4.75 10.21
CA MET A 145 -6.76 -4.40 9.01
C MET A 145 -5.60 -5.36 8.74
N THR A 146 -5.40 -5.73 7.47
CA THR A 146 -4.20 -6.46 7.04
C THR A 146 -3.17 -5.46 6.49
N LEU A 147 -2.03 -5.35 7.20
CA LEU A 147 -0.88 -4.58 6.76
C LEU A 147 0.06 -5.48 5.96
N ASN A 148 0.16 -5.24 4.66
CA ASN A 148 1.04 -5.96 3.77
C ASN A 148 2.28 -5.11 3.45
N ILE A 149 3.47 -5.67 3.64
CA ILE A 149 4.74 -5.00 3.37
C ILE A 149 5.48 -5.73 2.27
N ALA A 150 5.58 -5.11 1.10
CA ALA A 150 6.28 -5.67 -0.05
C ALA A 150 7.78 -5.34 0.02
N ILE A 151 8.58 -6.37 0.31
CA ILE A 151 10.04 -6.29 0.40
C ILE A 151 10.69 -7.33 -0.51
N ASN A 152 11.71 -6.94 -1.25
CA ASN A 152 12.27 -7.73 -2.35
C ASN A 152 11.16 -8.27 -3.27
N TYR A 153 10.23 -7.38 -3.59
CA TYR A 153 9.02 -7.71 -4.33
C TYR A 153 9.08 -7.15 -5.75
N GLY A 154 8.42 -7.86 -6.67
CA GLY A 154 8.10 -7.41 -8.02
C GLY A 154 6.97 -8.25 -8.59
N GLY A 155 5.99 -7.63 -9.24
CA GLY A 155 4.82 -8.31 -9.79
C GLY A 155 5.18 -9.35 -10.87
N ARG A 156 6.18 -9.06 -11.72
CA ARG A 156 6.65 -10.05 -12.71
C ARG A 156 7.26 -11.29 -12.06
N PRO A 157 8.23 -11.20 -11.12
CA PRO A 157 8.71 -12.37 -10.37
C PRO A 157 7.61 -13.10 -9.60
N GLU A 158 6.65 -12.40 -9.02
CA GLU A 158 5.52 -13.01 -8.34
C GLU A 158 4.68 -13.88 -9.27
N ILE A 159 4.31 -13.36 -10.46
CA ILE A 159 3.56 -14.10 -11.47
C ILE A 159 4.34 -15.36 -11.92
N VAL A 160 5.64 -15.22 -12.17
CA VAL A 160 6.50 -16.36 -12.55
C VAL A 160 6.52 -17.41 -11.45
N ARG A 161 6.68 -17.02 -10.18
CA ARG A 161 6.65 -17.93 -9.03
C ARG A 161 5.30 -18.67 -8.92
N ALA A 162 4.20 -17.94 -9.07
CA ALA A 162 2.86 -18.55 -9.03
C ALA A 162 2.66 -19.55 -10.17
N ALA A 163 3.10 -19.21 -11.40
CA ALA A 163 3.07 -20.14 -12.53
C ALA A 163 3.93 -21.38 -12.29
N GLN A 164 5.12 -21.24 -11.69
CA GLN A 164 5.99 -22.38 -11.32
C GLN A 164 5.30 -23.31 -10.32
N GLN A 165 4.63 -22.79 -9.29
CA GLN A 165 3.89 -23.59 -8.33
C GLN A 165 2.75 -24.40 -8.97
N LEU A 166 2.05 -23.80 -9.96
CA LEU A 166 1.02 -24.54 -10.70
C LEU A 166 1.63 -25.60 -11.60
N ALA A 167 2.75 -25.29 -12.29
CA ALA A 167 3.48 -26.25 -13.13
C ALA A 167 4.00 -27.45 -12.30
N GLU A 168 4.46 -27.22 -11.06
CA GLU A 168 4.87 -28.30 -10.14
C GLU A 168 3.69 -29.21 -9.79
N LYS A 169 2.49 -28.67 -9.54
CA LYS A 169 1.27 -29.49 -9.33
C LYS A 169 0.91 -30.32 -10.56
N VAL A 170 1.07 -29.75 -11.76
CA VAL A 170 0.86 -30.48 -13.02
C VAL A 170 1.87 -31.60 -13.18
N ALA A 171 3.15 -31.34 -12.95
CA ALA A 171 4.22 -32.36 -13.00
C ALA A 171 4.02 -33.48 -11.99
N ALA A 172 3.45 -33.18 -10.81
CA ALA A 172 3.09 -34.14 -9.79
C ALA A 172 1.79 -34.93 -10.08
N GLY A 173 1.09 -34.63 -11.19
CA GLY A 173 -0.18 -35.27 -11.55
C GLY A 173 -1.37 -34.85 -10.68
N GLN A 174 -1.23 -33.75 -9.92
CA GLN A 174 -2.27 -33.22 -9.03
C GLN A 174 -3.22 -32.24 -9.75
N LEU A 175 -2.85 -31.78 -10.93
CA LEU A 175 -3.59 -30.82 -11.74
C LEU A 175 -3.30 -31.09 -13.22
N LYS A 176 -4.27 -30.87 -14.11
CA LYS A 176 -4.02 -30.86 -15.55
C LYS A 176 -3.83 -29.43 -16.06
N PRO A 177 -3.05 -29.21 -17.16
CA PRO A 177 -2.83 -27.87 -17.68
C PRO A 177 -4.14 -27.10 -18.01
N GLU A 178 -5.14 -27.81 -18.56
CA GLU A 178 -6.43 -27.25 -18.94
C GLU A 178 -7.35 -26.90 -17.74
N GLU A 179 -7.00 -27.36 -16.54
CA GLU A 179 -7.74 -27.08 -15.30
C GLU A 179 -7.23 -25.81 -14.59
N ILE A 180 -6.10 -25.24 -15.08
CA ILE A 180 -5.54 -24.02 -14.49
C ILE A 180 -6.51 -22.84 -14.73
N THR A 181 -6.92 -22.15 -13.65
CA THR A 181 -7.82 -21.01 -13.68
C THR A 181 -7.14 -19.74 -13.18
N GLU A 182 -7.71 -18.56 -13.47
CA GLU A 182 -7.28 -17.28 -12.89
C GLU A 182 -7.31 -17.31 -11.36
N GLN A 183 -8.33 -17.95 -10.76
CA GLN A 183 -8.43 -18.09 -9.31
C GLN A 183 -7.26 -18.90 -8.73
N MET A 184 -6.86 -20.00 -9.38
CA MET A 184 -5.69 -20.77 -8.94
C MET A 184 -4.39 -19.97 -9.02
N LEU A 185 -4.27 -19.09 -10.01
CA LEU A 185 -3.12 -18.19 -10.11
C LEU A 185 -3.17 -17.15 -8.99
N SER A 186 -4.33 -16.56 -8.72
CA SER A 186 -4.54 -15.62 -7.60
C SER A 186 -4.24 -16.27 -6.24
N ASP A 187 -4.64 -17.53 -6.05
CA ASP A 187 -4.37 -18.29 -4.82
C ASP A 187 -2.88 -18.65 -4.65
N ALA A 188 -2.09 -18.58 -5.72
CA ALA A 188 -0.65 -18.76 -5.69
C ALA A 188 0.11 -17.43 -5.51
N MET A 189 -0.55 -16.25 -5.51
CA MET A 189 0.07 -14.96 -5.25
C MET A 189 0.36 -14.76 -3.74
N TYR A 190 1.23 -13.80 -3.41
CA TYR A 190 1.49 -13.42 -2.01
C TYR A 190 0.25 -12.89 -1.30
N THR A 191 -0.71 -12.37 -2.06
CA THR A 191 -1.98 -11.79 -1.57
C THR A 191 -3.12 -12.79 -1.49
N ALA A 192 -2.86 -14.09 -1.64
CA ALA A 192 -3.89 -15.13 -1.61
C ALA A 192 -4.89 -14.96 -0.47
N GLY A 193 -6.17 -15.03 -0.80
CA GLY A 193 -7.29 -14.85 0.15
C GLY A 193 -7.53 -13.42 0.62
N GLN A 194 -6.88 -12.43 0.03
CA GLN A 194 -7.14 -11.00 0.28
C GLN A 194 -7.86 -10.38 -0.92
N LYS A 195 -8.55 -9.26 -0.66
CA LYS A 195 -9.17 -8.44 -1.70
C LYS A 195 -8.07 -7.72 -2.50
N ASP A 196 -8.22 -7.68 -3.81
CA ASP A 196 -7.38 -6.85 -4.67
C ASP A 196 -7.49 -5.36 -4.32
N PRO A 197 -6.47 -4.53 -4.61
CA PRO A 197 -6.51 -3.12 -4.30
C PRO A 197 -7.61 -2.41 -5.09
N ASP A 198 -8.37 -1.56 -4.41
CA ASP A 198 -9.34 -0.67 -5.04
C ASP A 198 -8.61 0.43 -5.84
N PHE A 199 -7.51 0.92 -5.28
CA PHE A 199 -6.61 1.85 -5.96
C PHE A 199 -5.16 1.69 -5.51
N ILE A 200 -4.26 2.16 -6.40
CA ILE A 200 -2.84 2.30 -6.11
C ILE A 200 -2.54 3.78 -5.95
N LEU A 201 -2.12 4.19 -4.77
CA LEU A 201 -1.67 5.54 -4.47
C LEU A 201 -0.18 5.67 -4.76
N ARG A 202 0.18 6.69 -5.54
CA ARG A 202 1.58 7.00 -5.79
C ARG A 202 1.88 8.50 -5.64
N PRO A 203 2.48 8.91 -4.52
CA PRO A 203 3.09 10.23 -4.36
C PRO A 203 4.23 10.45 -5.36
N SER A 204 4.65 11.71 -5.50
CA SER A 204 5.81 12.15 -6.28
C SER A 204 5.59 12.46 -7.77
N GLY A 205 4.32 12.61 -8.21
CA GLY A 205 3.96 12.99 -9.59
C GLY A 205 4.21 11.90 -10.65
N GLU A 206 4.47 10.66 -10.24
CA GLU A 206 4.80 9.57 -11.15
C GLU A 206 3.57 8.70 -11.44
N LYS A 207 3.28 8.48 -12.75
CA LYS A 207 2.06 7.80 -13.24
C LYS A 207 2.34 6.38 -13.75
N ARG A 208 2.97 5.55 -12.95
CA ARG A 208 3.31 4.17 -13.31
C ARG A 208 3.31 3.24 -12.10
N LEU A 209 3.01 1.96 -12.30
CA LEU A 209 3.00 0.93 -11.24
C LEU A 209 4.39 0.48 -10.81
N SER A 210 5.40 0.66 -11.63
CA SER A 210 6.78 0.24 -11.33
C SER A 210 6.90 -1.22 -10.87
N ASN A 211 6.22 -2.13 -11.57
CA ASN A 211 6.22 -3.56 -11.26
C ASN A 211 5.55 -3.91 -9.90
N PHE A 212 4.69 -3.03 -9.38
CA PHE A 212 3.95 -3.27 -8.14
C PHE A 212 2.58 -3.88 -8.43
N MET A 213 2.27 -5.02 -7.81
CA MET A 213 0.97 -5.70 -7.82
C MET A 213 0.32 -5.82 -9.21
N LEU A 214 1.08 -6.25 -10.23
CA LEU A 214 0.63 -6.23 -11.64
C LEU A 214 -0.61 -7.09 -11.88
N TRP A 215 -0.72 -8.23 -11.22
CA TRP A 215 -1.89 -9.11 -11.30
C TRP A 215 -3.07 -8.50 -10.56
N GLN A 216 -2.87 -8.13 -9.33
CA GLN A 216 -3.91 -7.65 -8.42
C GLN A 216 -4.43 -6.25 -8.79
N ALA A 217 -3.61 -5.42 -9.44
CA ALA A 217 -3.97 -4.06 -9.84
C ALA A 217 -4.70 -3.99 -11.19
N ALA A 218 -5.14 -5.13 -11.75
CA ALA A 218 -5.76 -5.17 -13.08
C ALA A 218 -6.98 -4.24 -13.22
N TYR A 219 -7.71 -4.02 -12.14
CA TYR A 219 -8.88 -3.13 -12.07
C TYR A 219 -8.74 -2.02 -11.02
N ALA A 220 -7.55 -1.85 -10.46
CA ALA A 220 -7.28 -0.78 -9.51
C ALA A 220 -7.19 0.58 -10.21
N GLU A 221 -7.76 1.62 -9.60
CA GLU A 221 -7.51 2.99 -10.04
C GLU A 221 -6.07 3.41 -9.66
N LEU A 222 -5.44 4.25 -10.48
CA LEU A 222 -4.16 4.87 -10.12
C LEU A 222 -4.41 6.30 -9.67
N VAL A 223 -4.16 6.59 -8.40
CA VAL A 223 -4.23 7.92 -7.81
C VAL A 223 -2.81 8.45 -7.64
N GLU A 224 -2.48 9.51 -8.36
CA GLU A 224 -1.18 10.15 -8.27
C GLU A 224 -1.27 11.49 -7.52
N MET A 225 -0.19 11.86 -6.81
CA MET A 225 -0.06 13.13 -6.09
C MET A 225 1.35 13.68 -6.25
N ASP A 226 1.48 15.01 -6.31
CA ASP A 226 2.78 15.67 -6.50
C ASP A 226 3.66 15.67 -5.24
N VAL A 227 3.05 15.51 -4.04
CA VAL A 227 3.77 15.47 -2.77
C VAL A 227 4.78 14.33 -2.73
N LEU A 228 5.99 14.57 -2.20
CA LEU A 228 6.99 13.52 -2.00
C LEU A 228 6.65 12.71 -0.75
N TRP A 229 6.89 11.40 -0.76
CA TRP A 229 6.53 10.52 0.35
C TRP A 229 6.95 11.02 1.74
N PRO A 230 8.18 11.56 1.98
CA PRO A 230 8.55 12.08 3.31
C PRO A 230 7.73 13.26 3.82
N ASP A 231 7.05 13.99 2.93
CA ASP A 231 6.15 15.10 3.27
C ASP A 231 4.67 14.71 3.22
N PHE A 232 4.36 13.47 2.87
CA PHE A 232 2.99 12.96 2.79
C PHE A 232 2.33 12.91 4.17
N THR A 233 1.07 13.34 4.23
CA THR A 233 0.30 13.52 5.47
C THR A 233 -0.99 12.71 5.46
N ARG A 234 -1.68 12.63 6.59
CA ARG A 234 -3.03 12.06 6.72
C ARG A 234 -4.03 12.80 5.83
N ALA A 235 -3.94 14.12 5.73
CA ALA A 235 -4.79 14.92 4.85
C ALA A 235 -4.59 14.58 3.37
N ASP A 236 -3.36 14.23 2.95
CA ASP A 236 -3.11 13.77 1.58
C ASP A 236 -3.75 12.39 1.34
N LEU A 237 -3.76 11.50 2.33
CA LEU A 237 -4.47 10.23 2.23
C LEU A 237 -5.98 10.44 2.12
N ASP A 238 -6.56 11.35 2.92
CA ASP A 238 -7.98 11.70 2.83
C ASP A 238 -8.32 12.22 1.43
N ALA A 239 -7.52 13.13 0.89
CA ALA A 239 -7.70 13.65 -0.47
C ALA A 239 -7.60 12.55 -1.54
N ALA A 240 -6.69 11.58 -1.39
CA ALA A 240 -6.57 10.46 -2.31
C ALA A 240 -7.79 9.53 -2.25
N ILE A 241 -8.33 9.28 -1.07
CA ILE A 241 -9.55 8.47 -0.86
C ILE A 241 -10.77 9.20 -1.45
N GLU A 242 -10.87 10.51 -1.24
CA GLU A 242 -11.94 11.33 -1.80
C GLU A 242 -11.88 11.33 -3.33
N GLU A 243 -10.71 11.56 -3.94
CA GLU A 243 -10.50 11.48 -5.38
C GLU A 243 -10.94 10.12 -5.94
N PHE A 244 -10.51 9.02 -5.29
CA PHE A 244 -10.92 7.68 -5.69
C PHE A 244 -12.45 7.52 -5.67
N ASN A 245 -13.12 7.96 -4.61
CA ASN A 245 -14.57 7.83 -4.47
C ASN A 245 -15.37 8.66 -5.47
N HIS A 246 -14.80 9.78 -5.97
CA HIS A 246 -15.42 10.57 -7.03
C HIS A 246 -15.29 9.95 -8.43
N ARG A 247 -14.44 8.95 -8.61
CA ARG A 247 -14.25 8.28 -9.91
C ARG A 247 -15.38 7.29 -10.20
N SER A 248 -15.95 7.37 -11.40
CA SER A 248 -16.96 6.39 -11.87
C SER A 248 -16.27 5.10 -12.30
N ARG A 249 -16.41 4.02 -11.54
CA ARG A 249 -15.86 2.70 -11.86
C ARG A 249 -16.79 1.96 -12.84
N ARG A 250 -16.39 1.78 -14.09
CA ARG A 250 -17.21 1.14 -15.13
C ARG A 250 -16.90 -0.34 -15.37
N PHE A 251 -15.82 -0.91 -14.83
CA PHE A 251 -15.41 -2.33 -14.96
C PHE A 251 -15.63 -2.95 -16.36
N GLY A 252 -15.47 -2.16 -17.43
CA GLY A 252 -15.72 -2.62 -18.79
C GLY A 252 -17.22 -2.76 -19.17
N GLY A 253 -18.14 -2.37 -18.32
CA GLY A 253 -19.59 -2.27 -18.58
C GLY A 253 -20.00 -0.92 -19.16
N LEU A 254 -21.15 -0.86 -19.88
CA LEU A 254 -21.76 0.37 -20.41
C LEU A 254 -22.35 1.23 -19.29
#